data_18e4e91e2a55715efda9090d9d81f567
#
_entry.id   18e4e91e2a55715efda9090d9d81f567
#
_cell.length_a   1.000
_cell.length_b   1.000
_cell.length_c   1.000
_cell.angle_alpha   90.00
_cell.angle_beta   90.00
_cell.angle_gamma   90.00
#
_symmetry.space_group_name_H-M   'P 1'
#
loop_
_entity.id
_entity.type
_entity.pdbx_description
1 polymer ?
#
loop_
_entity_poly.entity_id
_entity_poly.type
_entity_poly.pdbx_seq_one_letter_code
_entity_poly.pdbx_strand_id
1 'polypeptide(L)'
;MKQDVLHLKSPVNWINDPNGFIYYKGKYHLFYQHFPYAPIWGTMHWGHAVSEDLVHWEHKKIALFPTKSYDRNGVFSGSAIEKDEKLYFYYSAVRYLEQDEENIHLSKNDQIETSQAMLISEDGEKFDNWNGKKQIIPVIRDEEIADARDTRDPKVWKEDEKYYMVLGSTYHGKQARVLIFESEDGENWNYKSQCRKETYGHTMECPDLFKIREQYIFVGSPMGIQNDGLEYANQSVC
;
A
#
# COMPACT_ATOMS: atom_id res chain seq x y z
N MET A 1 -4.22 25.84 18.49
CA MET A 1 -5.21 25.41 17.49
C MET A 1 -6.11 24.37 18.12
N LYS A 2 -7.42 24.46 17.96
CA LYS A 2 -8.31 23.36 18.39
C LYS A 2 -7.96 22.13 17.58
N GLN A 3 -7.69 21.02 18.26
CA GLN A 3 -7.46 19.73 17.59
C GLN A 3 -8.75 19.35 16.86
N ASP A 4 -8.62 19.03 15.58
CA ASP A 4 -9.71 18.48 14.80
C ASP A 4 -9.97 17.05 15.29
N VAL A 5 -11.12 16.81 15.90
CA VAL A 5 -11.46 15.53 16.52
C VAL A 5 -12.08 14.54 15.54
N LEU A 6 -12.45 14.99 14.32
CA LEU A 6 -13.13 14.14 13.33
C LEU A 6 -12.16 13.51 12.32
N HIS A 7 -10.95 14.05 12.20
CA HIS A 7 -9.96 13.57 11.23
C HIS A 7 -8.66 13.21 11.93
N LEU A 8 -8.18 11.99 11.67
CA LEU A 8 -6.83 11.62 12.06
C LEU A 8 -5.81 12.49 11.30
N LYS A 9 -4.89 13.08 12.04
CA LYS A 9 -3.74 13.81 11.49
C LYS A 9 -2.47 13.15 11.96
N SER A 10 -1.42 13.19 11.14
CA SER A 10 -0.09 12.82 11.60
C SER A 10 0.30 13.66 12.81
N PRO A 11 0.99 13.11 13.79
CA PRO A 11 1.50 13.88 14.93
C PRO A 11 2.51 14.94 14.48
N VAL A 12 3.23 14.70 13.39
CA VAL A 12 4.19 15.63 12.76
C VAL A 12 4.28 15.37 11.26
N ASN A 13 4.61 16.38 10.50
CA ASN A 13 5.04 16.31 9.08
C ASN A 13 4.00 15.65 8.13
N TRP A 14 4.47 14.86 7.16
CA TRP A 14 3.65 14.38 6.05
C TRP A 14 2.80 13.15 6.40
N ILE A 15 1.58 13.13 5.90
CA ILE A 15 0.66 11.99 5.90
C ILE A 15 -0.10 11.96 4.56
N ASN A 16 -0.29 10.75 4.01
CA ASN A 16 -1.18 10.51 2.86
C ASN A 16 -2.00 9.22 3.10
N ASP A 17 -1.86 8.18 2.29
CA ASP A 17 -2.74 7.02 2.24
C ASP A 17 -2.95 6.32 3.58
N PRO A 18 -4.18 5.97 3.95
CA PRO A 18 -4.44 5.00 5.01
C PRO A 18 -4.00 3.61 4.55
N ASN A 19 -3.38 2.87 5.45
CA ASN A 19 -2.84 1.53 5.20
C ASN A 19 -3.29 0.56 6.29
N GLY A 20 -3.40 -0.72 5.96
CA GLY A 20 -3.53 -1.80 6.93
C GLY A 20 -4.63 -1.62 7.96
N PHE A 21 -5.75 -0.91 7.61
CA PHE A 21 -6.84 -0.70 8.54
C PHE A 21 -7.48 -2.04 8.95
N ILE A 22 -7.47 -2.33 10.25
CA ILE A 22 -7.95 -3.61 10.76
C ILE A 22 -8.43 -3.49 12.22
N TYR A 23 -9.50 -4.24 12.55
CA TYR A 23 -9.90 -4.45 13.94
C TYR A 23 -9.20 -5.70 14.47
N TYR A 24 -8.44 -5.54 15.56
CA TYR A 24 -7.64 -6.61 16.14
C TYR A 24 -7.53 -6.46 17.66
N LYS A 25 -7.76 -7.55 18.39
CA LYS A 25 -7.68 -7.61 19.86
C LYS A 25 -8.39 -6.45 20.57
N GLY A 26 -9.61 -6.11 20.10
CA GLY A 26 -10.47 -5.13 20.74
C GLY A 26 -10.20 -3.68 20.34
N LYS A 27 -9.31 -3.43 19.39
CA LYS A 27 -8.98 -2.07 18.89
C LYS A 27 -8.99 -2.00 17.38
N TYR A 28 -9.35 -0.84 16.85
CA TYR A 28 -9.11 -0.48 15.47
C TYR A 28 -7.67 -0.01 15.33
N HIS A 29 -6.91 -0.62 14.43
CA HIS A 29 -5.57 -0.21 14.05
C HIS A 29 -5.64 0.48 12.70
N LEU A 30 -5.12 1.68 12.60
CA LEU A 30 -4.95 2.42 11.36
C LEU A 30 -3.47 2.74 11.18
N PHE A 31 -2.92 2.26 10.08
CA PHE A 31 -1.60 2.66 9.64
C PHE A 31 -1.76 3.69 8.52
N TYR A 32 -0.71 4.44 8.23
CA TYR A 32 -0.77 5.47 7.20
C TYR A 32 0.63 5.78 6.66
N GLN A 33 0.68 6.17 5.40
CA GLN A 33 1.90 6.69 4.81
C GLN A 33 2.36 7.92 5.57
N HIS A 34 3.62 7.92 5.99
CA HIS A 34 4.20 8.95 6.84
C HIS A 34 5.63 9.25 6.45
N PHE A 35 5.96 10.52 6.24
CA PHE A 35 7.34 10.97 6.16
C PHE A 35 7.67 11.78 7.40
N PRO A 36 8.48 11.24 8.35
CA PRO A 36 8.65 11.86 9.66
C PRO A 36 9.63 13.04 9.68
N TYR A 37 10.40 13.26 8.60
CA TYR A 37 11.51 14.22 8.62
C TYR A 37 11.15 15.61 8.12
N ALA A 38 10.11 15.74 7.27
CA ALA A 38 9.67 17.03 6.73
C ALA A 38 8.19 17.00 6.31
N PRO A 39 7.51 18.17 6.20
CA PRO A 39 6.13 18.24 5.75
C PRO A 39 6.02 18.17 4.21
N ILE A 40 6.77 17.27 3.60
CA ILE A 40 6.81 16.98 2.16
C ILE A 40 6.84 15.48 1.95
N TRP A 41 6.54 15.03 0.74
CA TRP A 41 6.69 13.63 0.35
C TRP A 41 8.18 13.23 0.31
N GLY A 42 8.49 11.98 0.66
CA GLY A 42 9.87 11.47 0.67
C GLY A 42 9.94 9.96 0.92
N THR A 43 10.99 9.50 1.57
CA THR A 43 11.15 8.09 1.95
C THR A 43 10.06 7.68 2.94
N MET A 44 9.00 7.04 2.46
CA MET A 44 7.82 6.72 3.25
C MET A 44 8.07 5.65 4.32
N HIS A 45 7.39 5.86 5.43
CA HIS A 45 7.25 4.96 6.57
C HIS A 45 5.76 4.67 6.78
N TRP A 46 5.42 3.72 7.62
CA TRP A 46 4.06 3.59 8.14
C TRP A 46 3.97 4.15 9.54
N GLY A 47 3.23 5.24 9.71
CA GLY A 47 2.74 5.68 11.00
C GLY A 47 1.69 4.71 11.52
N HIS A 48 1.35 4.78 12.82
CA HIS A 48 0.39 3.90 13.45
C HIS A 48 -0.46 4.67 14.46
N ALA A 49 -1.76 4.45 14.43
CA ALA A 49 -2.70 4.92 15.43
C ALA A 49 -3.70 3.82 15.78
N VAL A 50 -4.20 3.84 17.00
CA VAL A 50 -5.20 2.90 17.49
C VAL A 50 -6.41 3.65 18.08
N SER A 51 -7.60 3.04 17.97
CA SER A 51 -8.83 3.56 18.52
C SER A 51 -9.73 2.44 19.01
N GLU A 52 -10.55 2.72 20.04
CA GLU A 52 -11.61 1.81 20.50
C GLU A 52 -12.97 2.16 19.87
N ASP A 53 -13.14 3.39 19.36
CA ASP A 53 -14.42 3.95 18.93
C ASP A 53 -14.41 4.62 17.54
N LEU A 54 -13.26 4.58 16.80
CA LEU A 54 -13.05 5.24 15.50
C LEU A 54 -13.07 6.78 15.54
N VAL A 55 -13.22 7.38 16.69
CA VAL A 55 -13.26 8.83 16.89
C VAL A 55 -12.03 9.32 17.65
N HIS A 56 -11.69 8.64 18.74
CA HIS A 56 -10.55 8.98 19.56
C HIS A 56 -9.36 8.09 19.21
N TRP A 57 -8.30 8.69 18.66
CA TRP A 57 -7.12 8.00 18.17
C TRP A 57 -5.90 8.28 19.05
N GLU A 58 -5.21 7.22 19.42
CA GLU A 58 -3.91 7.27 20.09
C GLU A 58 -2.80 6.95 19.09
N HIS A 59 -1.87 7.89 18.86
CA HIS A 59 -0.70 7.63 18.02
C HIS A 59 0.30 6.72 18.73
N LYS A 60 0.78 5.74 18.01
CA LYS A 60 1.82 4.81 18.42
C LYS A 60 3.16 5.15 17.76
N LYS A 61 4.19 4.38 18.04
CA LYS A 61 5.47 4.47 17.33
C LYS A 61 5.29 4.12 15.85
N ILE A 62 6.19 4.61 15.01
CA ILE A 62 6.27 4.20 13.60
C ILE A 62 6.32 2.67 13.53
N ALA A 63 5.42 2.07 12.76
CA ALA A 63 5.28 0.63 12.64
C ALA A 63 6.29 0.04 11.63
N LEU A 64 6.30 0.56 10.41
CA LEU A 64 7.20 0.10 9.35
C LEU A 64 8.10 1.23 8.87
N PHE A 65 9.37 0.91 8.64
CA PHE A 65 10.37 1.84 8.10
C PHE A 65 11.43 1.09 7.29
N PRO A 66 12.09 1.74 6.33
CA PRO A 66 13.07 1.09 5.47
C PRO A 66 14.24 0.47 6.22
N THR A 67 14.57 -0.79 5.92
CA THR A 67 15.70 -1.51 6.53
C THR A 67 16.38 -2.51 5.60
N LYS A 68 15.72 -2.87 4.50
CA LYS A 68 16.21 -3.87 3.55
C LYS A 68 16.68 -3.21 2.26
N SER A 69 17.53 -3.90 1.50
CA SER A 69 17.99 -3.40 0.20
C SER A 69 16.85 -3.16 -0.79
N TYR A 70 15.77 -3.93 -0.69
CA TYR A 70 14.61 -3.81 -1.58
C TYR A 70 13.61 -2.73 -1.15
N ASP A 71 13.62 -2.29 0.12
CA ASP A 71 12.74 -1.24 0.64
C ASP A 71 13.49 0.02 1.12
N ARG A 72 14.76 0.14 0.83
CA ARG A 72 15.63 1.19 1.39
C ARG A 72 15.16 2.62 1.14
N ASN A 73 14.33 2.84 0.13
CA ASN A 73 13.85 4.15 -0.27
C ASN A 73 12.36 4.37 0.00
N GLY A 74 11.69 3.40 0.64
CA GLY A 74 10.31 3.58 1.08
C GLY A 74 9.57 2.29 1.35
N VAL A 75 8.69 2.37 2.34
CA VAL A 75 7.64 1.39 2.63
C VAL A 75 6.34 2.04 2.16
N PHE A 76 5.91 1.72 0.92
CA PHE A 76 4.72 2.31 0.32
C PHE A 76 3.45 1.61 0.79
N SER A 77 2.32 2.03 0.25
CA SER A 77 0.99 1.60 0.68
C SER A 77 0.77 0.09 0.61
N GLY A 78 -0.23 -0.36 1.35
CA GLY A 78 -0.59 -1.75 1.43
C GLY A 78 -1.66 -2.05 2.47
N SER A 79 -1.78 -3.31 2.86
CA SER A 79 -2.87 -3.82 3.69
C SER A 79 -2.39 -4.71 4.83
N ALA A 80 -3.31 -5.05 5.72
CA ALA A 80 -3.11 -6.04 6.78
C ALA A 80 -4.26 -7.06 6.80
N ILE A 81 -3.94 -8.27 7.20
CA ILE A 81 -4.93 -9.31 7.54
C ILE A 81 -4.57 -9.96 8.87
N GLU A 82 -5.59 -10.49 9.55
CA GLU A 82 -5.39 -11.40 10.68
C GLU A 82 -5.29 -12.84 10.16
N LYS A 83 -4.27 -13.55 10.62
CA LYS A 83 -4.06 -14.96 10.37
C LYS A 83 -3.36 -15.60 11.57
N ASP A 84 -3.88 -16.71 12.06
CA ASP A 84 -3.31 -17.46 13.20
C ASP A 84 -3.04 -16.57 14.43
N GLU A 85 -4.02 -15.72 14.77
CA GLU A 85 -3.97 -14.75 15.88
C GLU A 85 -2.83 -13.70 15.78
N LYS A 86 -2.26 -13.49 14.57
CA LYS A 86 -1.20 -12.54 14.26
C LYS A 86 -1.65 -11.60 13.16
N LEU A 87 -1.01 -10.44 13.05
CA LEU A 87 -1.19 -9.51 11.94
C LEU A 87 -0.10 -9.70 10.89
N TYR A 88 -0.54 -9.94 9.68
CA TYR A 88 0.29 -10.00 8.47
C TYR A 88 0.14 -8.71 7.70
N PHE A 89 1.22 -7.98 7.56
CA PHE A 89 1.30 -6.72 6.82
C PHE A 89 1.91 -6.95 5.46
N TYR A 90 1.27 -6.43 4.43
CA TYR A 90 1.73 -6.48 3.04
C TYR A 90 1.91 -5.05 2.55
N TYR A 91 3.04 -4.75 1.92
CA TYR A 91 3.37 -3.40 1.49
C TYR A 91 4.21 -3.40 0.22
N SER A 92 4.21 -2.28 -0.50
CA SER A 92 5.11 -2.10 -1.62
C SER A 92 6.44 -1.55 -1.14
N ALA A 93 7.49 -2.30 -1.45
CA ALA A 93 8.87 -1.97 -1.12
C ALA A 93 9.50 -1.21 -2.29
N VAL A 94 10.10 -0.05 -2.02
CA VAL A 94 10.64 0.85 -3.05
C VAL A 94 12.16 0.94 -2.98
N ARG A 95 12.76 0.85 -4.16
CA ARG A 95 14.18 1.09 -4.36
C ARG A 95 14.40 2.08 -5.50
N TYR A 96 15.17 3.13 -5.28
CA TYR A 96 15.61 4.02 -6.34
C TYR A 96 16.72 3.36 -7.16
N LEU A 97 16.64 3.46 -8.48
CA LEU A 97 17.69 3.06 -9.40
C LEU A 97 18.83 4.06 -9.36
N GLU A 98 18.47 5.34 -9.31
CA GLU A 98 19.41 6.44 -9.11
C GLU A 98 18.82 7.40 -8.07
N GLN A 99 19.60 7.77 -7.08
CA GLN A 99 19.20 8.69 -6.03
C GLN A 99 19.49 10.11 -6.46
N ASP A 100 18.61 11.05 -6.08
CA ASP A 100 18.85 12.47 -6.30
C ASP A 100 20.05 12.94 -5.47
N GLU A 101 20.91 13.79 -6.07
CA GLU A 101 22.14 14.23 -5.45
C GLU A 101 21.92 15.29 -4.35
N GLU A 102 20.84 16.07 -4.45
CA GLU A 102 20.52 17.13 -3.51
C GLU A 102 19.56 16.68 -2.41
N ASN A 103 18.74 15.67 -2.70
CA ASN A 103 17.74 15.13 -1.76
C ASN A 103 17.73 13.61 -1.75
N ILE A 104 18.34 13.01 -0.74
CA ILE A 104 18.41 11.55 -0.57
C ILE A 104 17.06 10.85 -0.45
N HIS A 105 15.99 11.60 -0.23
CA HIS A 105 14.62 11.08 -0.10
C HIS A 105 13.85 11.06 -1.43
N LEU A 106 14.49 11.46 -2.52
CA LEU A 106 13.93 11.46 -3.87
C LEU A 106 14.78 10.59 -4.81
N SER A 107 14.14 10.06 -5.84
CA SER A 107 14.83 9.42 -6.96
C SER A 107 15.14 10.45 -8.03
N LYS A 108 16.27 10.29 -8.69
CA LYS A 108 16.60 11.09 -9.87
C LYS A 108 15.73 10.67 -11.04
N ASN A 109 15.08 11.65 -11.69
CA ASN A 109 14.20 11.43 -12.83
C ASN A 109 13.09 10.37 -12.56
N ASP A 110 12.68 10.25 -11.30
CA ASP A 110 11.61 9.32 -10.88
C ASP A 110 11.90 7.85 -11.25
N GLN A 111 13.17 7.48 -11.26
CA GLN A 111 13.62 6.12 -11.58
C GLN A 111 13.60 5.23 -10.34
N ILE A 112 12.54 4.50 -10.18
CA ILE A 112 12.32 3.58 -9.07
C ILE A 112 11.98 2.18 -9.56
N GLU A 113 12.12 1.21 -8.68
CA GLU A 113 11.57 -0.14 -8.80
C GLU A 113 10.70 -0.45 -7.60
N THR A 114 9.60 -1.17 -7.84
CA THR A 114 8.71 -1.65 -6.80
C THR A 114 8.68 -3.17 -6.74
N SER A 115 8.61 -3.68 -5.54
CA SER A 115 8.41 -5.10 -5.25
C SER A 115 7.44 -5.22 -4.07
N GLN A 116 6.91 -6.42 -3.81
CA GLN A 116 6.01 -6.57 -2.67
C GLN A 116 6.72 -7.30 -1.54
N ALA A 117 6.48 -6.84 -0.33
CA ALA A 117 7.08 -7.39 0.87
C ALA A 117 6.05 -7.53 1.98
N MET A 118 6.41 -8.29 3.01
CA MET A 118 5.56 -8.53 4.17
C MET A 118 6.34 -8.46 5.47
N LEU A 119 5.60 -8.26 6.57
CA LEU A 119 6.06 -8.38 7.94
C LEU A 119 4.94 -8.97 8.79
N ILE A 120 5.28 -9.81 9.79
CA ILE A 120 4.32 -10.37 10.73
C ILE A 120 4.53 -9.72 12.10
N SER A 121 3.44 -9.31 12.74
CA SER A 121 3.42 -8.84 14.12
C SER A 121 2.57 -9.76 14.98
N GLU A 122 3.09 -10.22 16.11
CA GLU A 122 2.42 -11.11 17.07
C GLU A 122 1.31 -10.38 17.86
N ASP A 123 1.43 -9.08 18.02
CA ASP A 123 0.58 -8.29 18.92
C ASP A 123 -0.04 -7.03 18.30
N GLY A 124 0.34 -6.70 17.05
CA GLY A 124 -0.11 -5.48 16.37
C GLY A 124 0.56 -4.19 16.89
N GLU A 125 1.52 -4.31 17.80
CA GLU A 125 2.22 -3.17 18.42
C GLU A 125 3.75 -3.22 18.23
N LYS A 126 4.30 -4.43 18.09
CA LYS A 126 5.74 -4.66 17.88
C LYS A 126 6.03 -5.13 16.47
N PHE A 127 6.97 -4.48 15.81
CA PHE A 127 7.33 -4.71 14.42
C PHE A 127 8.84 -4.93 14.29
N ASP A 128 9.27 -6.15 14.01
CA ASP A 128 10.69 -6.44 13.77
C ASP A 128 11.09 -6.04 12.34
N ASN A 129 11.31 -4.76 12.13
CA ASN A 129 11.72 -4.23 10.84
C ASN A 129 13.08 -4.75 10.36
N TRP A 130 13.93 -5.24 11.29
CA TRP A 130 15.28 -5.67 10.96
C TRP A 130 15.35 -7.14 10.51
N ASN A 131 14.61 -8.04 11.15
CA ASN A 131 14.69 -9.46 10.84
C ASN A 131 13.36 -10.02 10.30
N GLY A 132 12.23 -9.43 10.66
CA GLY A 132 10.89 -9.93 10.34
C GLY A 132 10.38 -9.64 8.93
N LYS A 133 11.07 -8.82 8.14
CA LYS A 133 10.66 -8.46 6.77
C LYS A 133 11.08 -9.52 5.76
N LYS A 134 10.16 -9.86 4.84
CA LYS A 134 10.37 -10.79 3.73
C LYS A 134 9.87 -10.17 2.43
N GLN A 135 10.70 -10.18 1.38
CA GLN A 135 10.23 -9.88 0.03
C GLN A 135 9.48 -11.11 -0.51
N ILE A 136 8.21 -10.91 -0.90
CA ILE A 136 7.30 -11.99 -1.31
C ILE A 136 7.05 -12.03 -2.81
N ILE A 137 7.06 -10.87 -3.48
CA ILE A 137 7.01 -10.76 -4.92
C ILE A 137 8.16 -9.81 -5.32
N PRO A 138 9.24 -10.33 -5.92
CA PRO A 138 10.34 -9.50 -6.42
C PRO A 138 9.87 -8.61 -7.58
N VAL A 139 10.71 -7.65 -7.99
CA VAL A 139 10.44 -6.81 -9.15
C VAL A 139 10.14 -7.69 -10.37
N ILE A 140 8.96 -7.53 -10.95
CA ILE A 140 8.54 -8.25 -12.16
C ILE A 140 9.02 -7.44 -13.35
N ARG A 141 9.82 -8.07 -14.22
CA ARG A 141 10.40 -7.41 -15.40
C ARG A 141 9.72 -7.81 -16.71
N ASP A 142 8.77 -8.73 -16.65
CA ASP A 142 7.90 -9.07 -17.76
C ASP A 142 6.77 -8.04 -17.83
N GLU A 143 6.87 -7.12 -18.79
CA GLU A 143 5.90 -6.03 -18.97
C GLU A 143 4.50 -6.51 -19.33
N GLU A 144 4.36 -7.74 -19.84
CA GLU A 144 3.05 -8.35 -20.07
C GLU A 144 2.36 -8.73 -18.74
N ILE A 145 3.13 -9.01 -17.71
CA ILE A 145 2.61 -9.33 -16.37
C ILE A 145 2.49 -8.07 -15.53
N ALA A 146 3.57 -7.29 -15.37
CA ALA A 146 3.60 -6.15 -14.47
C ALA A 146 4.56 -5.06 -14.99
N ASP A 147 4.38 -3.85 -14.50
CA ASP A 147 5.33 -2.75 -14.69
C ASP A 147 6.32 -2.74 -13.51
N ALA A 148 7.61 -2.62 -13.80
CA ALA A 148 8.66 -2.71 -12.77
C ALA A 148 8.65 -1.50 -11.79
N ARG A 149 8.14 -0.35 -12.22
CA ARG A 149 8.03 0.88 -11.45
C ARG A 149 6.67 1.03 -10.77
N ASP A 150 5.60 0.83 -11.54
CA ASP A 150 4.24 1.23 -11.18
C ASP A 150 3.36 0.04 -10.74
N THR A 151 3.95 -1.01 -10.16
CA THR A 151 3.20 -2.13 -9.58
C THR A 151 3.24 -2.07 -8.06
N ARG A 152 2.12 -1.65 -7.42
CA ARG A 152 2.09 -1.33 -6.00
C ARG A 152 0.75 -1.50 -5.31
N ASP A 153 0.73 -1.22 -4.02
CA ASP A 153 -0.43 -1.11 -3.13
C ASP A 153 -1.17 -2.45 -2.95
N PRO A 154 -0.50 -3.48 -2.37
CA PRO A 154 -1.10 -4.79 -2.20
C PRO A 154 -2.28 -4.76 -1.23
N LYS A 155 -3.47 -5.13 -1.71
CA LYS A 155 -4.60 -5.47 -0.88
C LYS A 155 -4.78 -6.97 -0.86
N VAL A 156 -4.71 -7.56 0.33
CA VAL A 156 -4.83 -9.00 0.56
C VAL A 156 -6.12 -9.33 1.28
N TRP A 157 -6.77 -10.41 0.87
CA TRP A 157 -7.90 -11.00 1.58
C TRP A 157 -7.84 -12.52 1.52
N LYS A 158 -8.55 -13.17 2.44
CA LYS A 158 -8.79 -14.61 2.42
C LYS A 158 -10.18 -14.88 1.89
N GLU A 159 -10.32 -15.85 0.99
CA GLU A 159 -11.59 -16.37 0.53
C GLU A 159 -11.48 -17.88 0.43
N ASP A 160 -12.40 -18.57 1.08
CA ASP A 160 -12.33 -20.01 1.32
C ASP A 160 -11.00 -20.40 1.97
N GLU A 161 -10.24 -21.31 1.36
CA GLU A 161 -8.96 -21.77 1.89
C GLU A 161 -7.74 -21.06 1.28
N LYS A 162 -7.97 -20.06 0.39
CA LYS A 162 -6.90 -19.36 -0.32
C LYS A 162 -6.79 -17.89 0.07
N TYR A 163 -5.63 -17.34 -0.18
CA TYR A 163 -5.37 -15.91 -0.11
C TYR A 163 -5.27 -15.33 -1.51
N TYR A 164 -5.80 -14.13 -1.67
CA TYR A 164 -5.72 -13.37 -2.90
C TYR A 164 -5.11 -12.01 -2.62
N MET A 165 -4.38 -11.49 -3.61
CA MET A 165 -3.81 -10.15 -3.56
C MET A 165 -4.16 -9.43 -4.85
N VAL A 166 -4.66 -8.21 -4.72
CA VAL A 166 -4.79 -7.28 -5.84
C VAL A 166 -3.70 -6.22 -5.74
N LEU A 167 -3.10 -5.88 -6.90
CA LEU A 167 -2.10 -4.82 -7.05
C LEU A 167 -2.56 -3.84 -8.12
N GLY A 168 -2.33 -2.56 -7.90
CA GLY A 168 -2.39 -1.54 -8.94
C GLY A 168 -1.15 -1.61 -9.83
N SER A 169 -1.31 -1.27 -11.12
CA SER A 169 -0.20 -1.25 -12.07
C SER A 169 -0.54 -0.40 -13.29
N THR A 170 0.42 -0.31 -14.22
CA THR A 170 0.22 0.23 -15.56
C THR A 170 0.60 -0.79 -16.62
N TYR A 171 0.04 -0.69 -17.80
CA TYR A 171 0.42 -1.46 -18.99
C TYR A 171 1.12 -0.52 -19.97
N HIS A 172 2.43 -0.75 -20.18
CA HIS A 172 3.31 0.08 -21.02
C HIS A 172 3.24 1.58 -20.71
N GLY A 173 3.00 1.95 -19.43
CA GLY A 173 2.88 3.35 -19.01
C GLY A 173 1.68 4.12 -19.58
N LYS A 174 0.71 3.43 -20.18
CA LYS A 174 -0.39 4.06 -20.94
C LYS A 174 -1.78 3.69 -20.47
N GLN A 175 -1.95 2.50 -19.92
CA GLN A 175 -3.25 1.99 -19.53
C GLN A 175 -3.18 1.38 -18.13
N ALA A 176 -4.00 1.88 -17.23
CA ALA A 176 -4.09 1.33 -15.90
C ALA A 176 -4.58 -0.13 -15.94
N ARG A 177 -3.97 -0.94 -15.10
CA ARG A 177 -4.37 -2.33 -14.91
C ARG A 177 -4.36 -2.72 -13.44
N VAL A 178 -5.08 -3.77 -13.15
CA VAL A 178 -5.16 -4.41 -11.85
C VAL A 178 -4.67 -5.83 -12.01
N LEU A 179 -3.73 -6.25 -11.16
CA LEU A 179 -3.16 -7.60 -11.16
C LEU A 179 -3.75 -8.42 -10.03
N ILE A 180 -4.01 -9.69 -10.28
CA ILE A 180 -4.49 -10.63 -9.26
C ILE A 180 -3.44 -11.73 -9.08
N PHE A 181 -3.06 -11.94 -7.82
CA PHE A 181 -2.22 -13.04 -7.37
C PHE A 181 -3.00 -13.94 -6.43
N GLU A 182 -2.62 -15.21 -6.35
CA GLU A 182 -3.19 -16.17 -5.38
C GLU A 182 -2.09 -16.88 -4.60
N SER A 183 -2.43 -17.32 -3.37
CA SER A 183 -1.52 -18.01 -2.48
C SER A 183 -2.29 -19.00 -1.60
N GLU A 184 -1.66 -20.13 -1.28
CA GLU A 184 -2.21 -21.13 -0.32
C GLU A 184 -1.88 -20.74 1.14
N ASP A 185 -0.81 -19.98 1.35
CA ASP A 185 -0.28 -19.68 2.67
C ASP A 185 -0.17 -18.20 3.04
N GLY A 186 -0.49 -17.30 2.08
CA GLY A 186 -0.34 -15.85 2.25
C GLY A 186 1.11 -15.35 2.17
N GLU A 187 2.07 -16.22 1.88
CA GLU A 187 3.50 -15.90 1.81
C GLU A 187 4.12 -16.17 0.44
N ASN A 188 3.67 -17.24 -0.22
CA ASN A 188 4.13 -17.64 -1.55
C ASN A 188 3.05 -17.34 -2.58
N TRP A 189 3.34 -16.43 -3.51
CA TRP A 189 2.35 -15.84 -4.40
C TRP A 189 2.57 -16.23 -5.85
N ASN A 190 1.49 -16.60 -6.54
CA ASN A 190 1.49 -16.92 -7.96
C ASN A 190 0.61 -15.91 -8.71
N TYR A 191 1.11 -15.41 -9.83
CA TYR A 191 0.32 -14.58 -10.72
C TYR A 191 -0.87 -15.39 -11.28
N LYS A 192 -2.05 -14.78 -11.24
CA LYS A 192 -3.29 -15.43 -11.68
C LYS A 192 -3.86 -14.79 -12.94
N SER A 193 -4.07 -13.48 -12.92
CA SER A 193 -4.72 -12.74 -13.99
C SER A 193 -4.54 -11.24 -13.87
N GLN A 194 -5.00 -10.51 -14.88
CA GLN A 194 -5.08 -9.06 -14.86
C GLN A 194 -6.38 -8.57 -15.47
N CYS A 195 -6.81 -7.38 -15.08
CA CYS A 195 -7.92 -6.64 -15.66
C CYS A 195 -7.46 -5.27 -16.12
N ARG A 196 -7.91 -4.86 -17.32
CA ARG A 196 -7.64 -3.54 -17.92
C ARG A 196 -8.93 -2.98 -18.50
N LYS A 197 -9.13 -1.67 -18.35
CA LYS A 197 -10.20 -0.93 -19.04
C LYS A 197 -9.65 0.40 -19.54
N GLU A 198 -10.08 0.84 -20.69
CA GLU A 198 -9.69 2.14 -21.27
C GLU A 198 -10.05 3.31 -20.34
N THR A 199 -11.16 3.17 -19.60
CA THR A 199 -11.65 4.18 -18.67
C THR A 199 -10.85 4.29 -17.37
N TYR A 200 -9.88 3.40 -17.13
CA TYR A 200 -9.09 3.39 -15.87
C TYR A 200 -7.89 4.36 -15.87
N GLY A 201 -7.74 5.20 -16.89
CA GLY A 201 -6.58 6.10 -17.00
C GLY A 201 -5.30 5.34 -17.33
N HIS A 202 -4.14 5.87 -16.92
CA HIS A 202 -2.84 5.29 -17.28
C HIS A 202 -2.20 4.44 -16.18
N THR A 203 -2.51 4.67 -14.90
CA THR A 203 -1.97 3.92 -13.75
C THR A 203 -3.07 3.75 -12.70
N MET A 204 -3.13 2.58 -12.06
CA MET A 204 -4.02 2.31 -10.94
C MET A 204 -3.22 2.35 -9.64
N GLU A 205 -3.73 3.07 -8.64
CA GLU A 205 -3.21 3.10 -7.27
C GLU A 205 -4.26 2.61 -6.27
N CYS A 206 -3.81 2.16 -5.11
CA CYS A 206 -4.64 1.79 -3.95
C CYS A 206 -5.87 0.92 -4.31
N PRO A 207 -5.71 -0.18 -5.08
CA PRO A 207 -6.83 -1.03 -5.40
C PRO A 207 -7.35 -1.73 -4.16
N ASP A 208 -8.66 -1.78 -4.00
CA ASP A 208 -9.35 -2.57 -3.00
C ASP A 208 -10.41 -3.44 -3.66
N LEU A 209 -10.49 -4.69 -3.25
CA LEU A 209 -11.50 -5.64 -3.71
C LEU A 209 -12.11 -6.35 -2.50
N PHE A 210 -13.40 -6.22 -2.35
CA PHE A 210 -14.13 -6.82 -1.24
C PHE A 210 -15.52 -7.26 -1.66
N LYS A 211 -16.11 -8.15 -0.87
CA LYS A 211 -17.43 -8.72 -1.14
C LYS A 211 -18.48 -8.07 -0.25
N ILE A 212 -19.56 -7.61 -0.85
CA ILE A 212 -20.78 -7.21 -0.15
C ILE A 212 -21.91 -8.15 -0.61
N ARG A 213 -22.38 -8.98 0.30
CA ARG A 213 -23.32 -10.08 -0.03
C ARG A 213 -22.70 -10.99 -1.10
N GLU A 214 -23.35 -11.15 -2.25
CA GLU A 214 -22.86 -11.97 -3.37
C GLU A 214 -22.13 -11.17 -4.47
N GLN A 215 -21.87 -9.88 -4.26
CA GLN A 215 -21.26 -9.02 -5.26
C GLN A 215 -19.84 -8.60 -4.83
N TYR A 216 -18.89 -8.67 -5.75
CA TYR A 216 -17.58 -8.08 -5.58
C TYR A 216 -17.64 -6.60 -5.93
N ILE A 217 -17.07 -5.79 -5.05
CA ILE A 217 -16.93 -4.35 -5.24
C ILE A 217 -15.43 -4.07 -5.41
N PHE A 218 -15.09 -3.42 -6.50
CA PHE A 218 -13.74 -2.91 -6.74
C PHE A 218 -13.73 -1.40 -6.50
N VAL A 219 -12.72 -0.93 -5.76
CA VAL A 219 -12.43 0.48 -5.54
C VAL A 219 -10.96 0.71 -5.87
N GLY A 220 -10.63 1.82 -6.49
CA GLY A 220 -9.26 2.16 -6.83
C GLY A 220 -9.11 3.65 -7.13
N SER A 221 -7.88 4.12 -7.19
CA SER A 221 -7.51 5.51 -7.49
C SER A 221 -6.80 5.57 -8.85
N PRO A 222 -7.54 5.70 -9.95
CA PRO A 222 -6.94 5.78 -11.27
C PRO A 222 -6.31 7.15 -11.51
N MET A 223 -5.10 7.15 -12.09
CA MET A 223 -4.39 8.35 -12.51
C MET A 223 -4.63 8.65 -13.98
N GLY A 224 -4.74 9.94 -14.32
CA GLY A 224 -4.83 10.40 -15.72
C GLY A 224 -6.20 10.19 -16.36
N ILE A 225 -7.26 10.07 -15.58
CA ILE A 225 -8.61 10.16 -16.11
C ILE A 225 -8.84 11.58 -16.60
N GLN A 226 -9.27 11.72 -17.85
CA GLN A 226 -9.66 13.01 -18.40
C GLN A 226 -11.04 13.39 -17.90
N ASN A 227 -11.23 14.69 -17.64
CA ASN A 227 -12.53 15.24 -17.28
C ASN A 227 -13.47 15.12 -18.48
N ASP A 228 -14.46 14.23 -18.39
CA ASP A 228 -15.53 14.03 -19.37
C ASP A 228 -16.85 14.61 -18.84
N GLY A 229 -16.81 15.85 -18.39
CA GLY A 229 -17.98 16.52 -17.79
C GLY A 229 -18.29 16.06 -16.37
N LEU A 230 -17.46 15.21 -15.77
CA LEU A 230 -17.53 14.86 -14.37
C LEU A 230 -16.96 15.98 -13.51
N GLU A 231 -17.52 16.17 -12.34
CA GLU A 231 -17.14 17.21 -11.38
C GLU A 231 -15.69 17.05 -10.87
N TYR A 232 -15.17 15.83 -10.92
CA TYR A 232 -13.85 15.44 -10.43
C TYR A 232 -13.04 14.75 -11.53
N ALA A 233 -11.93 15.36 -11.91
CA ALA A 233 -10.94 14.77 -12.80
C ALA A 233 -9.66 14.47 -12.04
N ASN A 234 -8.92 13.43 -12.47
CA ASN A 234 -7.66 12.95 -11.92
C ASN A 234 -7.72 12.46 -10.46
N GLN A 235 -7.19 11.28 -10.21
CA GLN A 235 -7.09 10.66 -8.89
C GLN A 235 -8.42 10.61 -8.12
N SER A 236 -9.52 10.59 -8.82
CA SER A 236 -10.80 10.33 -8.20
C SER A 236 -10.87 8.86 -7.79
N VAL A 237 -11.36 8.62 -6.58
CA VAL A 237 -11.68 7.25 -6.14
C VAL A 237 -12.88 6.76 -6.97
N CYS A 238 -12.74 5.61 -7.58
CA CYS A 238 -13.78 4.95 -8.38
C CYS A 238 -14.31 3.73 -7.66
#